data_95b2361ab642fa149b0eb16c4a4c33df
#
_entry.id   95b2361ab642fa149b0eb16c4a4c33df
#
_cell.length_a   1.000
_cell.length_b   1.000
_cell.length_c   1.000
_cell.angle_alpha   90.00
_cell.angle_beta   90.00
_cell.angle_gamma   90.00
#
_symmetry.space_group_name_H-M   'P 1'
#
loop_
_entity.id
_entity.type
_entity.pdbx_description
1 polymer ?
#
loop_
_entity_poly.entity_id
_entity_poly.type
_entity_poly.pdbx_seq_one_letter_code
_entity_poly.pdbx_strand_id
1 'polypeptide(L)'
;KQLVMCYEFIDDVFEGYYYFYGEDEDFDEQVWADYGYNVVDYVFWHEVGHAFIDIYELPITGLEEDVADQFAALMLSYTYDSETGSYTLGQTMLYDVGTWYYNENLYWSEIYPAETGEEYVPLYWDVHSLDIQRFYNITCYAYGSDPEYNQHLVNTEDLPEDRAIDCEYEYFMIEYGWEYLLGGVDNGFFD
;
A
#
# COMPACT_ATOMS: atom_id res chain seq x y z
N LYS A 1 -1.04 -8.52 23.62
CA LYS A 1 -1.56 -8.46 22.25
C LYS A 1 -0.63 -9.25 21.34
N GLN A 2 -1.08 -9.71 20.22
CA GLN A 2 -0.34 -10.58 19.31
C GLN A 2 -0.73 -10.19 17.88
N LEU A 3 0.24 -9.99 17.01
CA LEU A 3 0.06 -9.88 15.57
C LEU A 3 0.24 -11.27 14.96
N VAL A 4 -0.65 -11.66 14.08
CA VAL A 4 -0.64 -12.99 13.43
C VAL A 4 -0.81 -12.79 11.92
N MET A 5 0.18 -13.21 11.15
CA MET A 5 0.08 -13.29 9.69
C MET A 5 -0.35 -14.71 9.30
N CYS A 6 -1.40 -14.84 8.49
CA CYS A 6 -1.87 -16.12 7.99
C CYS A 6 -1.03 -16.57 6.79
N TYR A 7 -0.63 -17.84 6.75
CA TYR A 7 0.09 -18.40 5.60
C TYR A 7 -0.75 -18.35 4.32
N GLU A 8 -2.05 -18.58 4.43
CA GLU A 8 -3.00 -18.54 3.32
C GLU A 8 -3.00 -17.16 2.66
N PHE A 9 -2.95 -16.07 3.45
CA PHE A 9 -2.85 -14.73 2.90
C PHE A 9 -1.54 -14.54 2.10
N ILE A 10 -0.42 -15.05 2.62
CA ILE A 10 0.87 -14.97 1.92
C ILE A 10 0.79 -15.74 0.59
N ASP A 11 0.25 -16.96 0.61
CA ASP A 11 0.05 -17.77 -0.60
C ASP A 11 -0.86 -17.04 -1.60
N ASP A 12 -1.98 -16.44 -1.15
CA ASP A 12 -2.92 -15.69 -1.99
C ASP A 12 -2.26 -14.50 -2.70
N VAL A 13 -1.37 -13.76 -2.02
CA VAL A 13 -0.61 -12.65 -2.64
C VAL A 13 0.28 -13.15 -3.78
N PHE A 14 1.03 -14.23 -3.57
CA PHE A 14 1.92 -14.81 -4.58
C PHE A 14 1.15 -15.43 -5.73
N GLU A 15 0.05 -16.15 -5.45
CA GLU A 15 -0.82 -16.74 -6.47
C GLU A 15 -1.54 -15.66 -7.28
N GLY A 16 -1.96 -14.56 -6.66
CA GLY A 16 -2.58 -13.41 -7.34
C GLY A 16 -1.65 -12.79 -8.38
N TYR A 17 -0.39 -12.52 -8.04
CA TYR A 17 0.59 -12.03 -9.02
C TYR A 17 0.79 -13.04 -10.15
N TYR A 18 0.97 -14.32 -9.82
CA TYR A 18 1.17 -15.37 -10.81
C TYR A 18 -0.03 -15.53 -11.76
N TYR A 19 -1.25 -15.31 -11.24
CA TYR A 19 -2.47 -15.35 -12.06
C TYR A 19 -2.46 -14.28 -13.16
N PHE A 20 -2.00 -13.05 -12.85
CA PHE A 20 -1.98 -11.95 -13.81
C PHE A 20 -0.78 -11.99 -14.76
N TYR A 21 0.38 -12.42 -14.29
CA TYR A 21 1.65 -12.22 -14.99
C TYR A 21 2.45 -13.52 -15.24
N GLY A 22 2.03 -14.64 -14.62
CA GLY A 22 2.81 -15.89 -14.64
C GLY A 22 2.94 -16.57 -16.02
N GLU A 23 2.07 -16.23 -16.98
CA GLU A 23 2.13 -16.74 -18.36
C GLU A 23 2.83 -15.77 -19.33
N ASP A 24 3.30 -14.63 -18.87
CA ASP A 24 3.99 -13.65 -19.68
C ASP A 24 5.37 -14.18 -20.12
N GLU A 25 5.78 -13.88 -21.38
CA GLU A 25 7.08 -14.27 -21.92
C GLU A 25 8.26 -13.69 -21.11
N ASP A 26 8.04 -12.56 -20.44
CA ASP A 26 9.03 -11.84 -19.64
C ASP A 26 8.88 -12.11 -18.12
N PHE A 27 8.14 -13.15 -17.72
CA PHE A 27 7.97 -13.51 -16.31
C PHE A 27 9.33 -13.77 -15.64
N ASP A 28 9.58 -13.09 -14.53
CA ASP A 28 10.79 -13.20 -13.72
C ASP A 28 10.45 -13.65 -12.30
N GLU A 29 10.98 -14.81 -11.89
CA GLU A 29 10.76 -15.38 -10.56
C GLU A 29 11.26 -14.47 -9.44
N GLN A 30 12.31 -13.65 -9.68
CA GLN A 30 12.81 -12.73 -8.69
C GLN A 30 11.86 -11.55 -8.51
N VAL A 31 11.36 -10.98 -9.60
CA VAL A 31 10.35 -9.90 -9.56
C VAL A 31 9.09 -10.38 -8.86
N TRP A 32 8.63 -11.59 -9.17
CA TRP A 32 7.49 -12.22 -8.49
C TRP A 32 7.73 -12.35 -6.98
N ALA A 33 8.92 -12.81 -6.58
CA ALA A 33 9.26 -12.97 -5.17
C ALA A 33 9.34 -11.61 -4.47
N ASP A 34 9.99 -10.62 -5.07
CA ASP A 34 10.14 -9.27 -4.50
C ASP A 34 8.77 -8.61 -4.33
N TYR A 35 7.90 -8.68 -5.34
CA TYR A 35 6.52 -8.21 -5.24
C TYR A 35 5.77 -8.82 -4.06
N GLY A 36 5.77 -10.15 -3.94
CA GLY A 36 5.07 -10.84 -2.85
C GLY A 36 5.58 -10.41 -1.48
N TYR A 37 6.90 -10.29 -1.31
CA TYR A 37 7.48 -9.80 -0.05
C TYR A 37 7.13 -8.34 0.22
N ASN A 38 7.12 -7.48 -0.79
CA ASN A 38 6.79 -6.06 -0.64
C ASN A 38 5.34 -5.87 -0.16
N VAL A 39 4.40 -6.65 -0.70
CA VAL A 39 2.99 -6.64 -0.26
C VAL A 39 2.86 -7.18 1.17
N VAL A 40 3.56 -8.26 1.51
CA VAL A 40 3.54 -8.84 2.87
C VAL A 40 4.13 -7.86 3.89
N ASP A 41 5.20 -7.16 3.56
CA ASP A 41 5.79 -6.12 4.41
C ASP A 41 4.82 -4.95 4.63
N TYR A 42 4.11 -4.53 3.56
CA TYR A 42 3.08 -3.52 3.69
C TYR A 42 1.97 -3.93 4.68
N VAL A 43 1.43 -5.13 4.51
CA VAL A 43 0.36 -5.63 5.41
C VAL A 43 0.89 -5.79 6.83
N PHE A 44 2.14 -6.21 7.02
CA PHE A 44 2.76 -6.21 8.34
C PHE A 44 2.77 -4.82 8.98
N TRP A 45 3.18 -3.78 8.26
CA TRP A 45 3.18 -2.41 8.79
C TRP A 45 1.77 -1.85 9.00
N HIS A 46 0.79 -2.24 8.17
CA HIS A 46 -0.61 -1.93 8.37
C HIS A 46 -1.11 -2.46 9.72
N GLU A 47 -0.86 -3.73 10.02
CA GLU A 47 -1.19 -4.35 11.30
C GLU A 47 -0.43 -3.71 12.49
N VAL A 48 0.79 -3.28 12.28
CA VAL A 48 1.54 -2.50 13.29
C VAL A 48 0.89 -1.14 13.52
N GLY A 49 0.35 -0.51 12.50
CA GLY A 49 -0.45 0.71 12.60
C GLY A 49 -1.63 0.54 13.55
N HIS A 50 -2.45 -0.49 13.36
CA HIS A 50 -3.53 -0.86 14.29
C HIS A 50 -3.02 -1.10 15.71
N ALA A 51 -1.91 -1.82 15.85
CA ALA A 51 -1.32 -2.09 17.16
C ALA A 51 -0.90 -0.79 17.89
N PHE A 52 -0.36 0.18 17.18
CA PHE A 52 0.01 1.48 17.77
C PHE A 52 -1.22 2.29 18.18
N ILE A 53 -2.23 2.36 17.32
CA ILE A 53 -3.49 3.04 17.63
C ILE A 53 -4.08 2.49 18.92
N ASP A 54 -4.16 1.16 19.05
CA ASP A 54 -4.76 0.48 20.19
C ASP A 54 -3.88 0.49 21.46
N ILE A 55 -2.55 0.32 21.35
CA ILE A 55 -1.64 0.26 22.51
C ILE A 55 -1.45 1.64 23.15
N TYR A 56 -1.34 2.66 22.31
CA TYR A 56 -1.09 4.04 22.76
C TYR A 56 -2.37 4.87 22.85
N GLU A 57 -3.54 4.26 22.56
CA GLU A 57 -4.85 4.94 22.57
C GLU A 57 -4.81 6.22 21.71
N LEU A 58 -4.23 6.13 20.50
CA LEU A 58 -4.01 7.28 19.63
C LEU A 58 -5.36 7.84 19.12
N PRO A 59 -5.56 9.17 19.21
CA PRO A 59 -6.79 9.80 18.73
C PRO A 59 -6.76 9.92 17.20
N ILE A 60 -7.45 9.02 16.50
CA ILE A 60 -7.65 9.08 15.05
C ILE A 60 -8.98 9.73 14.70
N THR A 61 -9.08 10.37 13.54
CA THR A 61 -10.28 11.13 13.09
C THR A 61 -10.87 10.60 11.79
N GLY A 62 -10.32 9.52 11.24
CA GLY A 62 -10.77 8.84 10.02
C GLY A 62 -11.12 7.38 10.26
N LEU A 63 -11.34 6.64 9.18
CA LEU A 63 -11.43 5.18 9.23
C LEU A 63 -10.07 4.63 9.70
N GLU A 64 -10.10 3.73 10.65
CA GLU A 64 -8.88 3.16 11.23
C GLU A 64 -8.06 2.41 10.18
N GLU A 65 -8.74 1.73 9.26
CA GLU A 65 -8.12 1.02 8.14
C GLU A 65 -7.33 1.96 7.22
N ASP A 66 -7.91 3.12 6.87
CA ASP A 66 -7.21 4.12 6.05
C ASP A 66 -6.02 4.72 6.80
N VAL A 67 -6.12 4.89 8.11
CA VAL A 67 -5.02 5.39 8.96
C VAL A 67 -3.91 4.35 9.07
N ALA A 68 -4.25 3.07 9.17
CA ALA A 68 -3.27 1.98 9.16
C ALA A 68 -2.56 1.87 7.80
N ASP A 69 -3.29 2.04 6.68
CA ASP A 69 -2.71 2.13 5.33
C ASP A 69 -1.71 3.29 5.20
N GLN A 70 -2.06 4.46 5.74
CA GLN A 70 -1.17 5.62 5.76
C GLN A 70 0.12 5.33 6.53
N PHE A 71 0.01 4.65 7.68
CA PHE A 71 1.19 4.25 8.46
C PHE A 71 2.08 3.28 7.69
N ALA A 72 1.49 2.25 7.07
CA ALA A 72 2.23 1.30 6.28
C ALA A 72 2.96 1.96 5.10
N ALA A 73 2.27 2.84 4.36
CA ALA A 73 2.88 3.59 3.26
C ALA A 73 4.04 4.48 3.73
N LEU A 74 3.88 5.15 4.89
CA LEU A 74 4.94 5.95 5.50
C LEU A 74 6.16 5.08 5.84
N MET A 75 5.95 3.93 6.47
CA MET A 75 7.05 3.03 6.85
C MET A 75 7.78 2.46 5.64
N LEU A 76 7.06 2.12 4.57
CA LEU A 76 7.69 1.66 3.33
C LEU A 76 8.51 2.77 2.67
N SER A 77 7.99 3.99 2.60
CA SER A 77 8.70 5.12 1.96
C SER A 77 10.05 5.43 2.62
N TYR A 78 10.21 5.10 3.90
CA TYR A 78 11.48 5.22 4.63
C TYR A 78 12.41 4.02 4.46
N THR A 79 12.04 3.00 3.68
CA THR A 79 12.89 1.84 3.48
C THR A 79 14.14 2.22 2.69
N TYR A 80 15.27 2.15 3.38
CA TYR A 80 16.58 2.52 2.85
C TYR A 80 17.32 1.29 2.33
N ASP A 81 17.72 1.34 1.08
CA ASP A 81 18.59 0.33 0.49
C ASP A 81 20.05 0.68 0.77
N SER A 82 20.70 -0.10 1.59
CA SER A 82 22.11 0.10 1.96
C SER A 82 23.09 -0.25 0.83
N GLU A 83 22.66 -1.01 -0.19
CA GLU A 83 23.53 -1.36 -1.33
C GLU A 83 23.57 -0.23 -2.35
N THR A 84 22.44 0.40 -2.62
CA THR A 84 22.38 1.55 -3.55
C THR A 84 22.58 2.89 -2.86
N GLY A 85 22.39 2.96 -1.54
CA GLY A 85 22.46 4.20 -0.78
C GLY A 85 21.25 5.11 -1.01
N SER A 86 20.07 4.55 -1.28
CA SER A 86 18.89 5.27 -1.74
C SER A 86 17.63 4.78 -1.03
N TYR A 87 16.58 5.59 -1.05
CA TYR A 87 15.20 5.26 -0.65
C TYR A 87 14.32 4.75 -1.81
N THR A 88 14.91 4.51 -2.98
CA THR A 88 14.17 4.03 -4.17
C THR A 88 13.53 2.66 -3.96
N LEU A 89 14.07 1.84 -3.06
CA LEU A 89 13.45 0.56 -2.70
C LEU A 89 12.05 0.77 -2.12
N GLY A 90 11.86 1.72 -1.20
CA GLY A 90 10.55 2.03 -0.64
C GLY A 90 9.55 2.49 -1.70
N GLN A 91 10.00 3.22 -2.72
CA GLN A 91 9.16 3.64 -3.83
C GLN A 91 8.70 2.44 -4.69
N THR A 92 9.60 1.49 -4.96
CA THR A 92 9.26 0.24 -5.65
C THR A 92 8.26 -0.59 -4.84
N MET A 93 8.46 -0.70 -3.52
CA MET A 93 7.53 -1.40 -2.64
C MET A 93 6.12 -0.79 -2.69
N LEU A 94 5.99 0.54 -2.64
CA LEU A 94 4.71 1.23 -2.75
C LEU A 94 4.04 1.02 -4.12
N TYR A 95 4.83 0.96 -5.20
CA TYR A 95 4.31 0.65 -6.52
C TYR A 95 3.73 -0.77 -6.59
N ASP A 96 4.42 -1.76 -6.02
CA ASP A 96 3.96 -3.14 -5.96
C ASP A 96 2.65 -3.27 -5.16
N VAL A 97 2.54 -2.56 -4.03
CA VAL A 97 1.31 -2.51 -3.23
C VAL A 97 0.17 -1.87 -4.01
N GLY A 98 0.42 -0.77 -4.72
CA GLY A 98 -0.56 -0.17 -5.62
C GLY A 98 -1.03 -1.18 -6.67
N THR A 99 -0.10 -1.86 -7.33
CA THR A 99 -0.41 -2.90 -8.32
C THR A 99 -1.25 -4.03 -7.73
N TRP A 100 -0.98 -4.44 -6.48
CA TRP A 100 -1.78 -5.44 -5.79
C TRP A 100 -3.24 -5.01 -5.65
N TYR A 101 -3.50 -3.82 -5.12
CA TYR A 101 -4.88 -3.32 -4.99
C TYR A 101 -5.57 -3.14 -6.33
N TYR A 102 -4.85 -2.72 -7.37
CA TYR A 102 -5.39 -2.64 -8.72
C TYR A 102 -5.83 -4.01 -9.25
N ASN A 103 -4.99 -5.03 -9.07
CA ASN A 103 -5.25 -6.40 -9.49
C ASN A 103 -6.44 -7.00 -8.73
N GLU A 104 -6.52 -6.80 -7.42
CA GLU A 104 -7.67 -7.22 -6.61
C GLU A 104 -8.97 -6.57 -7.11
N ASN A 105 -8.95 -5.26 -7.34
CA ASN A 105 -10.11 -4.58 -7.92
C ASN A 105 -10.49 -5.15 -9.30
N LEU A 106 -9.52 -5.37 -10.18
CA LEU A 106 -9.76 -5.90 -11.53
C LEU A 106 -10.33 -7.33 -11.46
N TYR A 107 -9.77 -8.17 -10.61
CA TYR A 107 -10.25 -9.53 -10.42
C TYR A 107 -11.72 -9.55 -9.98
N TRP A 108 -12.05 -8.86 -8.91
CA TRP A 108 -13.41 -8.88 -8.35
C TRP A 108 -14.44 -8.14 -9.20
N SER A 109 -14.07 -7.02 -9.85
CA SER A 109 -15.02 -6.21 -10.61
C SER A 109 -15.27 -6.70 -12.04
N GLU A 110 -14.31 -7.36 -12.67
CA GLU A 110 -14.38 -7.73 -14.08
C GLU A 110 -14.18 -9.22 -14.34
N ILE A 111 -13.12 -9.83 -13.77
CA ILE A 111 -12.73 -11.20 -14.12
C ILE A 111 -13.69 -12.21 -13.47
N TYR A 112 -13.88 -12.14 -12.15
CA TYR A 112 -14.77 -13.03 -11.42
C TYR A 112 -16.21 -13.02 -11.97
N PRO A 113 -16.86 -11.86 -12.24
CA PRO A 113 -18.15 -11.83 -12.90
C PRO A 113 -18.17 -12.45 -14.31
N ALA A 114 -17.10 -12.25 -15.08
CA ALA A 114 -17.01 -12.81 -16.42
C ALA A 114 -16.88 -14.35 -16.40
N GLU A 115 -16.17 -14.90 -15.42
CA GLU A 115 -15.96 -16.34 -15.29
C GLU A 115 -17.14 -17.07 -14.66
N THR A 116 -17.78 -16.47 -13.66
CA THR A 116 -18.83 -17.12 -12.86
C THR A 116 -20.25 -16.78 -13.30
N GLY A 117 -20.41 -15.61 -13.94
CA GLY A 117 -21.71 -15.01 -14.26
C GLY A 117 -22.40 -14.38 -13.04
N GLU A 118 -21.69 -14.27 -11.90
CA GLU A 118 -22.18 -13.58 -10.70
C GLU A 118 -21.89 -12.09 -10.80
N GLU A 119 -22.80 -11.24 -10.30
CA GLU A 119 -22.61 -9.79 -10.29
C GLU A 119 -21.72 -9.37 -9.13
N TYR A 120 -20.66 -8.57 -9.40
CA TYR A 120 -19.90 -7.95 -8.36
C TYR A 120 -20.65 -6.74 -7.78
N VAL A 121 -20.86 -6.75 -6.46
CA VAL A 121 -21.47 -5.65 -5.72
C VAL A 121 -20.51 -5.16 -4.66
N PRO A 122 -19.88 -3.98 -4.84
CA PRO A 122 -18.97 -3.41 -3.86
C PRO A 122 -19.63 -3.24 -2.50
N LEU A 123 -18.94 -3.60 -1.44
CA LEU A 123 -19.41 -3.45 -0.06
C LEU A 123 -19.13 -2.04 0.45
N TYR A 124 -19.90 -1.05 0.00
CA TYR A 124 -19.71 0.37 0.35
C TYR A 124 -19.79 0.70 1.85
N TRP A 125 -20.23 -0.24 2.66
CA TRP A 125 -20.32 -0.10 4.13
C TRP A 125 -19.20 -0.83 4.86
N ASP A 126 -18.26 -1.43 4.15
CA ASP A 126 -17.10 -2.08 4.76
C ASP A 126 -16.22 -1.05 5.48
N VAL A 127 -15.49 -1.50 6.48
CA VAL A 127 -14.53 -0.65 7.22
C VAL A 127 -13.31 -0.32 6.38
N HIS A 128 -13.00 -1.19 5.39
CA HIS A 128 -11.95 -0.94 4.42
C HIS A 128 -12.47 -0.10 3.26
N SER A 129 -11.68 0.84 2.80
CA SER A 129 -11.89 1.49 1.52
C SER A 129 -11.82 0.48 0.38
N LEU A 130 -12.54 0.73 -0.72
CA LEU A 130 -12.50 -0.15 -1.88
C LEU A 130 -11.07 -0.26 -2.44
N ASP A 131 -10.71 -1.43 -2.99
CA ASP A 131 -9.36 -1.68 -3.53
C ASP A 131 -8.93 -0.61 -4.54
N ILE A 132 -9.83 -0.17 -5.41
CA ILE A 132 -9.54 0.92 -6.33
C ILE A 132 -9.27 2.26 -5.62
N GLN A 133 -9.89 2.53 -4.48
CA GLN A 133 -9.61 3.72 -3.68
C GLN A 133 -8.25 3.58 -2.99
N ARG A 134 -7.95 2.40 -2.44
CA ARG A 134 -6.66 2.10 -1.82
C ARG A 134 -5.54 2.18 -2.86
N PHE A 135 -5.74 1.68 -4.09
CA PHE A 135 -4.82 1.87 -5.20
C PHE A 135 -4.45 3.34 -5.41
N TYR A 136 -5.46 4.22 -5.61
CA TYR A 136 -5.18 5.63 -5.83
C TYR A 136 -4.57 6.33 -4.62
N ASN A 137 -4.90 5.91 -3.39
CA ASN A 137 -4.30 6.46 -2.19
C ASN A 137 -2.82 6.07 -2.08
N ILE A 138 -2.48 4.79 -2.21
CA ILE A 138 -1.09 4.32 -2.14
C ILE A 138 -0.24 4.93 -3.26
N THR A 139 -0.77 4.98 -4.49
CA THR A 139 -0.09 5.60 -5.63
C THR A 139 0.16 7.10 -5.39
N CYS A 140 -0.80 7.78 -4.76
CA CYS A 140 -0.65 9.17 -4.35
C CYS A 140 0.41 9.34 -3.24
N TYR A 141 0.46 8.44 -2.26
CA TYR A 141 1.48 8.49 -1.19
C TYR A 141 2.88 8.22 -1.74
N ALA A 142 3.01 7.28 -2.68
CA ALA A 142 4.26 7.05 -3.40
C ALA A 142 4.71 8.32 -4.14
N TYR A 143 3.82 8.90 -4.95
CA TYR A 143 4.12 10.14 -5.67
C TYR A 143 4.45 11.29 -4.71
N GLY A 144 3.69 11.46 -3.64
CA GLY A 144 3.87 12.53 -2.67
C GLY A 144 5.18 12.45 -1.89
N SER A 145 5.68 11.24 -1.65
CA SER A 145 6.95 11.01 -0.94
C SER A 145 8.19 11.31 -1.80
N ASP A 146 8.14 11.04 -3.11
CA ASP A 146 9.19 11.37 -4.09
C ASP A 146 8.59 11.63 -5.48
N PRO A 147 8.13 12.86 -5.77
CA PRO A 147 7.52 13.19 -7.05
C PRO A 147 8.47 13.06 -8.25
N GLU A 148 9.77 13.27 -8.03
CA GLU A 148 10.76 13.17 -9.11
C GLU A 148 10.92 11.71 -9.56
N TYR A 149 11.07 10.80 -8.63
CA TYR A 149 11.17 9.38 -8.92
C TYR A 149 9.86 8.83 -9.50
N ASN A 150 8.72 9.21 -8.93
CA ASN A 150 7.40 8.68 -9.26
C ASN A 150 6.66 9.44 -10.38
N GLN A 151 7.32 10.36 -11.10
CA GLN A 151 6.69 11.09 -12.22
C GLN A 151 6.12 10.16 -13.29
N HIS A 152 6.63 8.93 -13.39
CA HIS A 152 6.13 7.94 -14.34
C HIS A 152 4.68 7.56 -14.06
N LEU A 153 4.21 7.54 -12.82
CA LEU A 153 2.83 7.20 -12.44
C LEU A 153 1.82 8.18 -13.07
N VAL A 154 2.19 9.45 -13.18
CA VAL A 154 1.35 10.45 -13.86
C VAL A 154 1.44 10.29 -15.39
N ASN A 155 2.62 9.97 -15.90
CA ASN A 155 2.83 9.81 -17.35
C ASN A 155 2.13 8.56 -17.92
N THR A 156 1.96 7.52 -17.12
CA THR A 156 1.23 6.27 -17.49
C THR A 156 -0.26 6.33 -17.20
N GLU A 157 -0.73 7.43 -16.59
CA GLU A 157 -2.12 7.62 -16.14
C GLU A 157 -2.53 6.70 -14.97
N ASP A 158 -1.59 6.01 -14.32
CA ASP A 158 -1.86 5.24 -13.08
C ASP A 158 -2.28 6.19 -11.94
N LEU A 159 -1.74 7.41 -11.95
CA LEU A 159 -2.17 8.51 -11.10
C LEU A 159 -2.67 9.68 -11.96
N PRO A 160 -3.98 9.96 -11.99
CA PRO A 160 -4.51 11.11 -12.72
C PRO A 160 -3.86 12.42 -12.29
N GLU A 161 -3.54 13.30 -13.26
CA GLU A 161 -2.88 14.59 -13.00
C GLU A 161 -3.63 15.43 -11.96
N ASP A 162 -4.97 15.46 -12.03
CA ASP A 162 -5.81 16.16 -11.07
C ASP A 162 -5.67 15.60 -9.65
N ARG A 163 -5.39 14.29 -9.50
CA ARG A 163 -5.16 13.66 -8.19
C ARG A 163 -3.74 13.94 -7.68
N ALA A 164 -2.76 13.96 -8.56
CA ALA A 164 -1.34 14.17 -8.22
C ALA A 164 -1.07 15.54 -7.59
N ILE A 165 -1.87 16.56 -7.90
CA ILE A 165 -1.68 17.95 -7.45
C ILE A 165 -1.54 18.06 -5.93
N ASP A 166 -2.31 17.30 -5.17
CA ASP A 166 -2.37 17.39 -3.72
C ASP A 166 -1.54 16.32 -2.99
N CYS A 167 -0.93 15.36 -3.72
CA CYS A 167 -0.29 14.20 -3.12
C CYS A 167 0.92 14.52 -2.24
N GLU A 168 1.76 15.50 -2.62
CA GLU A 168 2.87 15.96 -1.77
C GLU A 168 2.37 16.52 -0.44
N TYR A 169 1.28 17.30 -0.49
CA TYR A 169 0.69 17.86 0.72
C TYR A 169 0.01 16.77 1.58
N GLU A 170 -0.69 15.82 0.96
CA GLU A 170 -1.30 14.69 1.68
C GLU A 170 -0.23 13.84 2.37
N TYR A 171 0.84 13.47 1.65
CA TYR A 171 1.95 12.72 2.23
C TYR A 171 2.60 13.47 3.39
N PHE A 172 2.91 14.77 3.23
CA PHE A 172 3.43 15.61 4.31
C PHE A 172 2.49 15.61 5.53
N MET A 173 1.17 15.66 5.35
CA MET A 173 0.23 15.66 6.45
C MET A 173 0.15 14.30 7.16
N ILE A 174 0.34 13.20 6.44
CA ILE A 174 0.44 11.84 7.01
C ILE A 174 1.69 11.74 7.87
N GLU A 175 2.85 12.12 7.33
CA GLU A 175 4.14 12.14 8.02
C GLU A 175 4.04 12.98 9.30
N TYR A 176 3.65 14.24 9.17
CA TYR A 176 3.48 15.15 10.31
C TYR A 176 2.49 14.60 11.36
N GLY A 177 1.38 14.00 10.91
CA GLY A 177 0.38 13.42 11.81
C GLY A 177 0.94 12.27 12.63
N TRP A 178 1.60 11.33 12.00
CA TRP A 178 2.21 10.19 12.68
C TRP A 178 3.39 10.60 13.56
N GLU A 179 4.26 11.51 13.11
CA GLU A 179 5.31 12.09 13.96
C GLU A 179 4.73 12.74 15.22
N TYR A 180 3.66 13.51 15.07
CA TYR A 180 3.01 14.17 16.22
C TYR A 180 2.39 13.15 17.18
N LEU A 181 1.70 12.14 16.66
CA LEU A 181 1.05 11.11 17.45
C LEU A 181 2.06 10.23 18.20
N LEU A 182 3.14 9.83 17.55
CA LEU A 182 4.16 8.97 18.14
C LEU A 182 5.25 9.76 18.87
N GLY A 183 5.55 10.99 18.45
CA GLY A 183 6.53 11.87 19.11
C GLY A 183 6.13 12.25 20.55
N GLY A 184 4.82 12.23 20.86
CA GLY A 184 4.30 12.33 22.24
C GLY A 184 4.63 11.10 23.09
N VAL A 185 5.11 10.01 22.49
CA VAL A 185 5.48 8.75 23.15
C VAL A 185 7.02 8.67 23.37
N ASP A 186 7.75 9.76 23.37
CA ASP A 186 9.18 9.91 23.75
C ASP A 186 10.12 8.78 23.24
N ASN A 187 10.03 8.38 21.98
CA ASN A 187 10.64 7.13 21.49
C ASN A 187 11.71 7.32 20.43
N GLY A 188 11.89 8.52 19.86
CA GLY A 188 12.81 8.72 18.74
C GLY A 188 12.53 7.78 17.55
N PHE A 189 11.26 7.56 17.23
CA PHE A 189 10.86 6.61 16.18
C PHE A 189 11.24 7.12 14.78
N PHE A 190 11.36 8.44 14.65
CA PHE A 190 11.73 9.14 13.40
C PHE A 190 13.04 9.95 13.52
N ASP A 191 13.88 9.72 14.56
CA ASP A 191 15.18 10.37 14.74
C ASP A 191 16.33 9.69 13.97
#